data_44cff0518dad79d7803909a1e0c04d3c
#
_entry.id   44cff0518dad79d7803909a1e0c04d3c
#
_cell.length_a   1.000
_cell.length_b   1.000
_cell.length_c   1.000
_cell.angle_alpha   90.00
_cell.angle_beta   90.00
_cell.angle_gamma   90.00
#
_symmetry.space_group_name_H-M   'P 1'
#
loop_
_entity.id
_entity.type
_entity.pdbx_description
1 polymer ?
#
loop_
_entity_poly.entity_id
_entity_poly.type
_entity_poly.pdbx_seq_one_letter_code
_entity_poly.pdbx_strand_id
1 'polypeptide(L)'
;MTHAFFQPPERSRYALRNLRAPDCLLQGADLPPASQGLVAIDLLVDQGRIEAIAPAGTLPVDLGPDLDASMVLPGMVDVHTHLDKGHIWPRQANPTGDGAGASMATARDRTANWHAEDVRRRMEFGLKTAYAKGVVAIRTHLDSLAPQASISFPVFREMRERWAGRIELQASSIAPVDIFLTDEGRQLADIVAESGGQLGCVTKSQQYPAEATPPMIEEALARVFQLAGERGLNLDLHVDESTDPRARSLIHVARGALASGFKGRILCGHVTALALQTDEYIEATIGACKDAGID
;
A
#
# COMPACT_ATOMS: atom_id res chain seq x y z
N MET A 1 3.03 -4.72 35.84
CA MET A 1 2.01 -3.66 35.68
C MET A 1 1.39 -3.86 34.32
N THR A 2 0.13 -4.24 34.24
CA THR A 2 -0.61 -4.32 32.97
C THR A 2 -0.90 -2.88 32.53
N HIS A 3 -0.16 -2.36 31.58
CA HIS A 3 -0.49 -1.08 30.96
C HIS A 3 -1.82 -1.24 30.23
N ALA A 4 -2.89 -0.71 30.81
CA ALA A 4 -4.16 -0.57 30.11
C ALA A 4 -3.94 0.34 28.88
N PHE A 5 -4.55 0.02 27.77
CA PHE A 5 -4.55 0.92 26.61
C PHE A 5 -5.15 2.27 27.03
N PHE A 6 -4.52 3.36 26.60
CA PHE A 6 -5.06 4.69 26.80
C PHE A 6 -6.46 4.80 26.18
N GLN A 7 -7.38 5.34 26.96
CA GLN A 7 -8.74 5.68 26.49
C GLN A 7 -8.83 7.21 26.43
N PRO A 8 -9.14 7.80 25.25
CA PRO A 8 -9.34 9.24 25.18
C PRO A 8 -10.53 9.68 26.07
N PRO A 9 -10.52 10.90 26.61
CA PRO A 9 -11.65 11.43 27.38
C PRO A 9 -12.95 11.40 26.57
N GLU A 10 -14.08 11.10 27.20
CA GLU A 10 -15.41 11.04 26.53
C GLU A 10 -15.96 12.41 26.10
N ARG A 11 -15.30 13.51 26.46
CA ARG A 11 -15.69 14.89 26.09
C ARG A 11 -15.12 15.28 24.73
N SER A 12 -15.82 16.17 24.01
CA SER A 12 -15.42 16.61 22.67
C SER A 12 -14.12 17.41 22.66
N ARG A 13 -13.86 18.19 23.73
CA ARG A 13 -12.67 19.03 23.86
C ARG A 13 -11.86 18.60 25.07
N TYR A 14 -10.60 18.20 24.84
CA TYR A 14 -9.68 17.70 25.86
C TYR A 14 -8.22 17.93 25.47
N ALA A 15 -7.34 17.89 26.46
CA ALA A 15 -5.91 17.91 26.25
C ALA A 15 -5.29 16.52 26.44
N LEU A 16 -4.27 16.21 25.65
CA LEU A 16 -3.32 15.13 25.86
C LEU A 16 -2.01 15.80 26.25
N ARG A 17 -1.60 15.65 27.51
CA ARG A 17 -0.50 16.45 28.07
C ARG A 17 0.77 15.61 28.24
N ASN A 18 1.91 16.32 28.29
CA ASN A 18 3.22 15.73 28.53
C ASN A 18 3.53 14.59 27.55
N LEU A 19 3.44 14.93 26.27
CA LEU A 19 3.79 14.03 25.16
C LEU A 19 5.17 14.35 24.61
N ARG A 20 5.73 13.42 23.85
CA ARG A 20 6.92 13.62 23.01
C ARG A 20 6.60 13.30 21.56
N ALA A 21 6.90 14.23 20.68
CA ALA A 21 6.73 14.05 19.24
C ALA A 21 8.06 14.26 18.51
N PRO A 22 8.35 13.50 17.41
CA PRO A 22 9.46 13.81 16.53
C PRO A 22 9.32 15.23 15.95
N ASP A 23 10.40 16.01 15.98
CA ASP A 23 10.43 17.39 15.50
C ASP A 23 10.09 17.51 14.01
N CYS A 24 10.53 16.54 13.21
CA CYS A 24 10.24 16.48 11.78
C CYS A 24 8.74 16.33 11.43
N LEU A 25 7.90 15.93 12.40
CA LEU A 25 6.45 15.80 12.23
C LEU A 25 5.68 17.04 12.70
N LEU A 26 6.36 18.02 13.31
CA LEU A 26 5.74 19.22 13.86
C LEU A 26 5.96 20.40 12.90
N GLN A 27 4.87 20.97 12.41
CA GLN A 27 4.92 22.12 11.50
C GLN A 27 4.09 23.29 12.04
N GLY A 28 4.62 24.52 11.89
CA GLY A 28 3.87 25.75 12.14
C GLY A 28 3.57 26.06 13.61
N ALA A 29 4.16 25.36 14.56
CA ALA A 29 4.00 25.62 16.00
C ALA A 29 5.28 26.29 16.55
N ASP A 30 5.11 27.29 17.40
CA ASP A 30 6.21 27.90 18.18
C ASP A 30 6.54 26.99 19.38
N LEU A 31 7.50 26.13 19.20
CA LEU A 31 7.85 25.07 20.15
C LEU A 31 9.32 25.20 20.60
N PRO A 32 9.64 24.71 21.81
CA PRO A 32 11.03 24.69 22.27
C PRO A 32 11.89 23.80 21.38
N PRO A 33 13.22 24.02 21.37
CA PRO A 33 14.15 23.20 20.59
C PRO A 33 14.02 21.70 20.91
N ALA A 34 14.15 20.88 19.86
CA ALA A 34 14.16 19.44 20.01
C ALA A 34 15.37 18.97 20.84
N SER A 35 15.14 17.96 21.68
CA SER A 35 16.20 17.22 22.35
C SER A 35 16.21 15.80 21.81
N GLN A 36 17.33 15.35 21.26
CA GLN A 36 17.46 14.03 20.61
C GLN A 36 16.39 13.80 19.52
N GLY A 37 16.03 14.86 18.76
CA GLY A 37 15.01 14.79 17.70
C GLY A 37 13.57 14.74 18.19
N LEU A 38 13.33 14.93 19.50
CA LEU A 38 12.00 14.91 20.10
C LEU A 38 11.69 16.26 20.76
N VAL A 39 10.45 16.70 20.65
CA VAL A 39 9.91 17.90 21.29
C VAL A 39 8.86 17.48 22.31
N ALA A 40 8.92 18.09 23.52
CA ALA A 40 7.92 17.89 24.55
C ALA A 40 6.72 18.82 24.28
N ILE A 41 5.53 18.24 24.14
CA ILE A 41 4.32 18.96 23.72
C ILE A 41 3.10 18.58 24.55
N ASP A 42 2.12 19.46 24.52
CA ASP A 42 0.72 19.19 24.85
C ASP A 42 -0.12 19.30 23.56
N LEU A 43 -1.13 18.46 23.40
CA LEU A 43 -2.10 18.53 22.29
C LEU A 43 -3.46 18.94 22.83
N LEU A 44 -4.06 19.98 22.24
CA LEU A 44 -5.47 20.28 22.45
C LEU A 44 -6.27 19.66 21.30
N VAL A 45 -7.23 18.81 21.66
CA VAL A 45 -8.14 18.15 20.72
C VAL A 45 -9.53 18.71 20.90
N ASP A 46 -10.18 19.08 19.81
CA ASP A 46 -11.60 19.44 19.80
C ASP A 46 -12.31 18.72 18.64
N GLN A 47 -13.45 18.09 18.96
CA GLN A 47 -14.27 17.33 18.01
C GLN A 47 -13.44 16.35 17.14
N GLY A 48 -12.47 15.67 17.76
CA GLY A 48 -11.61 14.69 17.10
C GLY A 48 -10.51 15.29 16.20
N ARG A 49 -10.28 16.61 16.24
CA ARG A 49 -9.22 17.30 15.51
C ARG A 49 -8.21 17.93 16.46
N ILE A 50 -6.94 17.95 16.09
CA ILE A 50 -5.93 18.71 16.80
C ILE A 50 -6.20 20.21 16.55
N GLU A 51 -6.64 20.91 17.60
CA GLU A 51 -6.90 22.35 17.59
C GLU A 51 -5.60 23.14 17.78
N ALA A 52 -4.74 22.65 18.68
CA ALA A 52 -3.46 23.30 18.95
C ALA A 52 -2.39 22.28 19.38
N ILE A 53 -1.14 22.62 19.07
CA ILE A 53 0.07 22.00 19.58
C ILE A 53 0.81 23.06 20.40
N ALA A 54 1.03 22.78 21.67
CA ALA A 54 1.64 23.74 22.60
C ALA A 54 2.84 23.11 23.32
N PRO A 55 3.77 23.92 23.88
CA PRO A 55 4.84 23.41 24.72
C PRO A 55 4.27 22.60 25.90
N ALA A 56 4.94 21.52 26.28
CA ALA A 56 4.50 20.67 27.38
C ALA A 56 4.36 21.47 28.69
N GLY A 57 3.27 21.19 29.41
CA GLY A 57 2.95 21.85 30.70
C GLY A 57 2.26 23.20 30.56
N THR A 58 1.89 23.65 29.36
CA THR A 58 1.19 24.91 29.15
C THR A 58 -0.32 24.79 29.16
N LEU A 59 -0.87 23.62 28.84
CA LEU A 59 -2.31 23.42 28.89
C LEU A 59 -2.81 23.09 30.31
N PRO A 60 -4.02 23.61 30.68
CA PRO A 60 -4.60 23.38 32.00
C PRO A 60 -4.74 21.90 32.34
N VAL A 61 -4.46 21.54 33.60
CA VAL A 61 -4.46 20.14 34.08
C VAL A 61 -5.85 19.50 34.08
N ASP A 62 -6.90 20.29 34.21
CA ASP A 62 -8.30 19.85 34.19
C ASP A 62 -8.79 19.52 32.79
N LEU A 63 -8.07 19.95 31.76
CA LEU A 63 -8.41 19.63 30.33
C LEU A 63 -8.07 18.21 29.96
N GLY A 64 -7.22 17.48 30.67
CA GLY A 64 -6.95 16.09 30.31
C GLY A 64 -5.76 15.45 31.01
N PRO A 65 -5.52 14.16 30.72
CA PRO A 65 -4.51 13.37 31.41
C PRO A 65 -3.07 13.79 31.07
N ASP A 66 -2.18 13.58 32.02
CA ASP A 66 -0.74 13.53 31.81
C ASP A 66 -0.38 12.14 31.27
N LEU A 67 0.34 12.09 30.13
CA LEU A 67 0.69 10.84 29.45
C LEU A 67 2.16 10.44 29.67
N ASP A 68 2.79 10.98 30.71
CA ASP A 68 4.10 10.56 31.20
C ASP A 68 5.18 10.47 30.11
N ALA A 69 5.33 11.55 29.33
CA ALA A 69 6.27 11.63 28.23
C ALA A 69 6.11 10.53 27.16
N SER A 70 4.90 9.99 27.02
CA SER A 70 4.60 9.00 25.97
C SER A 70 4.82 9.58 24.58
N MET A 71 5.32 8.75 23.67
CA MET A 71 5.50 9.15 22.28
C MET A 71 4.17 9.24 21.56
N VAL A 72 3.95 10.33 20.83
CA VAL A 72 2.81 10.51 19.94
C VAL A 72 3.30 10.55 18.49
N LEU A 73 2.61 9.80 17.62
CA LEU A 73 2.85 9.73 16.19
C LEU A 73 1.54 9.91 15.44
N PRO A 74 1.55 10.42 14.21
CA PRO A 74 0.38 10.35 13.34
C PRO A 74 0.00 8.89 13.07
N GLY A 75 -1.26 8.66 12.69
CA GLY A 75 -1.70 7.35 12.25
C GLY A 75 -0.85 6.83 11.08
N MET A 76 -0.50 5.55 11.13
CA MET A 76 0.34 4.93 10.11
C MET A 76 -0.43 4.67 8.82
N VAL A 77 0.27 4.76 7.70
CA VAL A 77 -0.25 4.43 6.37
C VAL A 77 0.53 3.23 5.84
N ASP A 78 -0.18 2.14 5.54
CA ASP A 78 0.38 0.98 4.87
C ASP A 78 0.06 1.08 3.37
N VAL A 79 1.06 1.45 2.58
CA VAL A 79 0.88 1.69 1.15
C VAL A 79 0.98 0.43 0.30
N HIS A 80 1.40 -0.71 0.89
CA HIS A 80 1.61 -1.94 0.14
C HIS A 80 1.42 -3.19 1.01
N THR A 81 0.25 -3.77 0.94
CA THR A 81 -0.06 -5.04 1.61
C THR A 81 -0.96 -5.93 0.74
N HIS A 82 -1.16 -7.18 1.15
CA HIS A 82 -1.98 -8.17 0.45
C HIS A 82 -2.97 -8.80 1.43
N LEU A 83 -4.10 -8.14 1.66
CA LEU A 83 -5.09 -8.60 2.65
C LEU A 83 -5.83 -9.89 2.23
N ASP A 84 -5.91 -10.15 0.92
CA ASP A 84 -6.57 -11.34 0.38
C ASP A 84 -5.69 -12.59 0.40
N LYS A 85 -4.37 -12.48 0.52
CA LYS A 85 -3.45 -13.63 0.55
C LYS A 85 -2.68 -13.82 1.85
N GLY A 86 -2.83 -12.92 2.81
CA GLY A 86 -2.27 -13.07 4.15
C GLY A 86 -2.92 -14.21 4.95
N HIS A 87 -2.22 -14.64 6.03
CA HIS A 87 -2.74 -15.59 7.03
C HIS A 87 -3.06 -17.01 6.53
N ILE A 88 -2.42 -17.45 5.44
CA ILE A 88 -2.60 -18.81 4.89
C ILE A 88 -1.58 -19.82 5.44
N TRP A 89 -0.50 -19.36 6.08
CA TRP A 89 0.59 -20.21 6.57
C TRP A 89 0.16 -21.47 7.35
N PRO A 90 -0.83 -21.42 8.27
CA PRO A 90 -1.22 -22.60 9.04
C PRO A 90 -1.74 -23.76 8.19
N ARG A 91 -2.26 -23.46 6.99
CA ARG A 91 -2.82 -24.47 6.08
C ARG A 91 -1.99 -24.69 4.82
N GLN A 92 -1.18 -23.71 4.43
CA GLN A 92 -0.34 -23.77 3.24
C GLN A 92 1.03 -23.13 3.54
N ALA A 93 1.92 -23.90 4.12
CA ALA A 93 3.27 -23.45 4.44
C ALA A 93 4.12 -23.23 3.18
N ASN A 94 5.11 -22.34 3.28
CA ASN A 94 6.19 -22.16 2.31
C ASN A 94 7.44 -22.92 2.80
N PRO A 95 7.68 -24.17 2.39
CA PRO A 95 8.75 -24.97 2.94
C PRO A 95 10.15 -24.54 2.48
N THR A 96 10.26 -23.81 1.36
CA THR A 96 11.55 -23.34 0.84
C THR A 96 11.97 -22.00 1.46
N GLY A 97 11.01 -21.24 2.02
CA GLY A 97 11.28 -19.95 2.64
C GLY A 97 11.65 -18.82 1.66
N ASP A 98 11.51 -19.06 0.36
CA ASP A 98 11.81 -18.10 -0.71
C ASP A 98 10.56 -17.59 -1.43
N GLY A 99 10.72 -16.58 -2.30
CA GLY A 99 9.62 -15.97 -3.05
C GLY A 99 8.95 -16.92 -4.03
N ALA A 100 9.67 -17.85 -4.64
CA ALA A 100 9.10 -18.84 -5.56
C ALA A 100 8.21 -19.83 -4.82
N GLY A 101 8.66 -20.33 -3.67
CA GLY A 101 7.87 -21.18 -2.79
C GLY A 101 6.63 -20.47 -2.24
N ALA A 102 6.75 -19.18 -1.87
CA ALA A 102 5.62 -18.36 -1.44
C ALA A 102 4.56 -18.22 -2.56
N SER A 103 4.99 -17.93 -3.79
CA SER A 103 4.10 -17.81 -4.95
C SER A 103 3.38 -19.14 -5.26
N MET A 104 4.09 -20.27 -5.21
CA MET A 104 3.48 -21.59 -5.39
C MET A 104 2.49 -21.95 -4.28
N ALA A 105 2.83 -21.67 -3.03
CA ALA A 105 1.95 -21.89 -1.89
C ALA A 105 0.67 -21.07 -2.03
N THR A 106 0.80 -19.79 -2.35
CA THR A 106 -0.32 -18.88 -2.59
C THR A 106 -1.22 -19.36 -3.74
N ALA A 107 -0.64 -19.78 -4.87
CA ALA A 107 -1.40 -20.27 -6.01
C ALA A 107 -2.20 -21.55 -5.67
N ARG A 108 -1.61 -22.48 -4.93
CA ARG A 108 -2.29 -23.71 -4.46
C ARG A 108 -3.44 -23.37 -3.52
N ASP A 109 -3.21 -22.52 -2.54
CA ASP A 109 -4.20 -22.12 -1.57
C ASP A 109 -5.35 -21.35 -2.22
N ARG A 110 -5.04 -20.46 -3.17
CA ARG A 110 -6.05 -19.73 -3.95
C ARG A 110 -7.00 -20.67 -4.66
N THR A 111 -6.48 -21.63 -5.40
CA THR A 111 -7.31 -22.59 -6.15
C THR A 111 -8.19 -23.43 -5.24
N ALA A 112 -7.69 -23.79 -4.05
CA ALA A 112 -8.40 -24.68 -3.13
C ALA A 112 -9.40 -23.98 -2.20
N ASN A 113 -9.12 -22.73 -1.79
CA ASN A 113 -9.77 -22.16 -0.62
C ASN A 113 -10.31 -20.73 -0.79
N TRP A 114 -9.84 -19.93 -1.76
CA TRP A 114 -10.15 -18.49 -1.76
C TRP A 114 -11.53 -18.17 -2.34
N HIS A 115 -12.56 -18.68 -1.71
CA HIS A 115 -13.93 -18.20 -1.92
C HIS A 115 -14.20 -16.94 -1.07
N ALA A 116 -15.31 -16.25 -1.35
CA ALA A 116 -15.61 -14.94 -0.77
C ALA A 116 -15.56 -14.91 0.77
N GLU A 117 -16.06 -15.95 1.44
CA GLU A 117 -16.06 -16.02 2.91
C GLU A 117 -14.64 -16.19 3.48
N ASP A 118 -13.79 -16.99 2.86
CA ASP A 118 -12.40 -17.17 3.28
C ASP A 118 -11.61 -15.86 3.12
N VAL A 119 -11.72 -15.21 1.96
CA VAL A 119 -11.10 -13.91 1.70
C VAL A 119 -11.58 -12.85 2.70
N ARG A 120 -12.89 -12.79 2.97
CA ARG A 120 -13.49 -11.87 3.93
C ARG A 120 -12.89 -12.02 5.32
N ARG A 121 -12.82 -13.25 5.84
CA ARG A 121 -12.28 -13.53 7.18
C ARG A 121 -10.83 -13.11 7.31
N ARG A 122 -10.00 -13.41 6.33
CA ARG A 122 -8.58 -13.07 6.35
C ARG A 122 -8.36 -11.56 6.21
N MET A 123 -9.07 -10.91 5.31
CA MET A 123 -9.03 -9.46 5.12
C MET A 123 -9.49 -8.73 6.40
N GLU A 124 -10.60 -9.15 7.01
CA GLU A 124 -11.09 -8.56 8.26
C GLU A 124 -10.10 -8.75 9.41
N PHE A 125 -9.46 -9.91 9.51
CA PHE A 125 -8.45 -10.16 10.53
C PHE A 125 -7.24 -9.24 10.34
N GLY A 126 -6.77 -9.08 9.10
CA GLY A 126 -5.69 -8.13 8.75
C GLY A 126 -6.05 -6.70 9.12
N LEU A 127 -7.25 -6.24 8.77
CA LEU A 127 -7.74 -4.91 9.11
C LEU A 127 -7.85 -4.67 10.61
N LYS A 128 -8.38 -5.63 11.37
CA LYS A 128 -8.43 -5.56 12.85
C LYS A 128 -7.04 -5.43 13.45
N THR A 129 -6.09 -6.22 12.94
CA THR A 129 -4.71 -6.19 13.43
C THR A 129 -4.02 -4.86 13.11
N ALA A 130 -4.18 -4.36 11.89
CA ALA A 130 -3.64 -3.08 11.46
C ALA A 130 -4.22 -1.91 12.29
N TYR A 131 -5.53 -1.87 12.45
CA TYR A 131 -6.21 -0.86 13.26
C TYR A 131 -5.72 -0.84 14.72
N ALA A 132 -5.60 -2.03 15.34
CA ALA A 132 -5.08 -2.16 16.70
C ALA A 132 -3.61 -1.70 16.86
N LYS A 133 -2.89 -1.54 15.75
CA LYS A 133 -1.52 -1.00 15.71
C LYS A 133 -1.44 0.45 15.26
N GLY A 134 -2.59 1.14 15.11
CA GLY A 134 -2.65 2.55 14.76
C GLY A 134 -2.54 2.84 13.26
N VAL A 135 -2.79 1.85 12.40
CA VAL A 135 -2.89 2.07 10.96
C VAL A 135 -4.24 2.70 10.63
N VAL A 136 -4.22 3.80 9.88
CA VAL A 136 -5.41 4.59 9.51
C VAL A 136 -5.73 4.53 8.02
N ALA A 137 -4.78 4.12 7.19
CA ALA A 137 -4.99 3.93 5.76
C ALA A 137 -4.20 2.73 5.26
N ILE A 138 -4.80 1.97 4.33
CA ILE A 138 -4.19 0.78 3.72
C ILE A 138 -4.46 0.78 2.22
N ARG A 139 -3.41 0.50 1.42
CA ARG A 139 -3.58 0.05 0.04
C ARG A 139 -3.26 -1.43 -0.04
N THR A 140 -4.25 -2.24 -0.40
CA THR A 140 -4.09 -3.69 -0.59
C THR A 140 -4.01 -4.03 -2.07
N HIS A 141 -3.09 -4.95 -2.42
CA HIS A 141 -3.00 -5.53 -3.74
C HIS A 141 -3.74 -6.87 -3.74
N LEU A 142 -4.75 -6.99 -4.62
CA LEU A 142 -5.63 -8.16 -4.69
C LEU A 142 -5.21 -9.06 -5.84
N ASP A 143 -4.97 -10.33 -5.56
CA ASP A 143 -4.73 -11.33 -6.60
C ASP A 143 -5.92 -11.35 -7.57
N SER A 144 -5.62 -11.19 -8.88
CA SER A 144 -6.64 -10.80 -9.85
C SER A 144 -6.74 -11.72 -11.08
N LEU A 145 -5.97 -12.81 -11.13
CA LEU A 145 -6.17 -13.84 -12.17
C LEU A 145 -7.57 -14.45 -12.04
N ALA A 146 -8.24 -14.64 -13.16
CA ALA A 146 -9.58 -15.22 -13.18
C ALA A 146 -9.62 -16.61 -12.48
N PRO A 147 -10.66 -16.90 -11.70
CA PRO A 147 -11.82 -16.05 -11.39
C PRO A 147 -11.64 -15.12 -10.18
N GLN A 148 -10.43 -15.00 -9.63
CA GLN A 148 -10.19 -14.38 -8.31
C GLN A 148 -10.58 -12.90 -8.24
N ALA A 149 -10.41 -12.13 -9.29
CA ALA A 149 -10.85 -10.74 -9.31
C ALA A 149 -12.34 -10.60 -8.99
N SER A 150 -13.19 -11.47 -9.57
CA SER A 150 -14.64 -11.49 -9.34
C SER A 150 -15.03 -11.90 -7.91
N ILE A 151 -14.09 -12.44 -7.13
CA ILE A 151 -14.28 -12.84 -5.73
C ILE A 151 -13.72 -11.76 -4.80
N SER A 152 -12.46 -11.36 -5.00
CA SER A 152 -11.73 -10.47 -4.08
C SER A 152 -12.24 -9.03 -4.12
N PHE A 153 -12.57 -8.47 -5.29
CA PHE A 153 -13.03 -7.08 -5.40
C PHE A 153 -14.41 -6.83 -4.77
N PRO A 154 -15.44 -7.68 -4.90
CA PRO A 154 -16.67 -7.54 -4.14
C PRO A 154 -16.45 -7.57 -2.61
N VAL A 155 -15.59 -8.47 -2.12
CA VAL A 155 -15.23 -8.51 -0.69
C VAL A 155 -14.50 -7.23 -0.26
N PHE A 156 -13.60 -6.72 -1.08
CA PHE A 156 -12.94 -5.44 -0.82
C PHE A 156 -13.95 -4.29 -0.68
N ARG A 157 -14.92 -4.18 -1.59
CA ARG A 157 -15.96 -3.13 -1.49
C ARG A 157 -16.75 -3.21 -0.18
N GLU A 158 -17.17 -4.43 0.19
CA GLU A 158 -17.84 -4.69 1.48
C GLU A 158 -16.95 -4.25 2.67
N MET A 159 -15.67 -4.62 2.67
CA MET A 159 -14.75 -4.26 3.74
C MET A 159 -14.48 -2.76 3.79
N ARG A 160 -14.35 -2.09 2.66
CA ARG A 160 -14.16 -0.63 2.59
C ARG A 160 -15.34 0.10 3.24
N GLU A 161 -16.56 -0.29 2.93
CA GLU A 161 -17.76 0.28 3.56
C GLU A 161 -17.81 0.00 5.07
N ARG A 162 -17.55 -1.25 5.45
CA ARG A 162 -17.58 -1.68 6.86
C ARG A 162 -16.52 -1.01 7.73
N TRP A 163 -15.38 -0.66 7.16
CA TRP A 163 -14.26 -0.03 7.86
C TRP A 163 -14.17 1.48 7.67
N ALA A 164 -15.13 2.07 6.95
CA ALA A 164 -15.20 3.52 6.77
C ALA A 164 -15.15 4.27 8.12
N GLY A 165 -14.35 5.34 8.17
CA GLY A 165 -14.11 6.13 9.38
C GLY A 165 -13.13 5.50 10.38
N ARG A 166 -12.62 4.28 10.12
CA ARG A 166 -11.56 3.63 10.92
C ARG A 166 -10.29 3.43 10.12
N ILE A 167 -10.40 2.86 8.95
CA ILE A 167 -9.29 2.69 8.00
C ILE A 167 -9.78 3.15 6.63
N GLU A 168 -9.04 4.07 6.01
CA GLU A 168 -9.18 4.36 4.59
C GLU A 168 -8.61 3.20 3.78
N LEU A 169 -9.48 2.47 3.06
CA LEU A 169 -9.10 1.25 2.36
C LEU A 169 -9.11 1.47 0.85
N GLN A 170 -7.95 1.29 0.22
CA GLN A 170 -7.74 1.33 -1.22
C GLN A 170 -7.33 -0.06 -1.72
N ALA A 171 -7.63 -0.37 -2.98
CA ALA A 171 -7.17 -1.60 -3.62
C ALA A 171 -6.51 -1.34 -4.97
N SER A 172 -5.51 -2.16 -5.26
CA SER A 172 -4.92 -2.31 -6.59
C SER A 172 -5.10 -3.76 -7.05
N SER A 173 -5.26 -4.00 -8.34
CA SER A 173 -5.16 -5.35 -8.89
C SER A 173 -3.71 -5.82 -8.92
N ILE A 174 -3.50 -7.14 -8.93
CA ILE A 174 -2.21 -7.75 -9.25
C ILE A 174 -2.42 -8.99 -10.11
N ALA A 175 -1.84 -8.97 -11.30
CA ALA A 175 -1.85 -10.08 -12.24
C ALA A 175 -0.62 -9.99 -13.14
N PRO A 176 -0.16 -11.08 -13.76
CA PRO A 176 0.92 -11.02 -14.73
C PRO A 176 0.60 -10.08 -15.90
N VAL A 177 1.63 -9.38 -16.39
CA VAL A 177 1.45 -8.32 -17.39
C VAL A 177 0.88 -8.83 -18.73
N ASP A 178 1.14 -10.07 -19.08
CA ASP A 178 0.71 -10.68 -20.36
C ASP A 178 -0.81 -10.91 -20.45
N ILE A 179 -1.54 -10.98 -19.33
CA ILE A 179 -3.01 -11.07 -19.40
C ILE A 179 -3.65 -9.84 -20.05
N PHE A 180 -2.99 -8.68 -19.98
CA PHE A 180 -3.51 -7.45 -20.57
C PHE A 180 -3.52 -7.46 -22.11
N LEU A 181 -2.83 -8.42 -22.72
CA LEU A 181 -2.92 -8.68 -24.16
C LEU A 181 -4.16 -9.50 -24.53
N THR A 182 -4.97 -9.90 -23.57
CA THR A 182 -6.17 -10.73 -23.74
C THR A 182 -7.43 -10.02 -23.26
N ASP A 183 -8.60 -10.64 -23.49
CA ASP A 183 -9.87 -10.14 -22.95
C ASP A 183 -9.93 -10.16 -21.41
N GLU A 184 -9.15 -11.03 -20.74
CA GLU A 184 -9.08 -11.08 -19.28
C GLU A 184 -8.57 -9.75 -18.70
N GLY A 185 -7.53 -9.17 -19.32
CA GLY A 185 -7.01 -7.86 -18.89
C GLY A 185 -8.01 -6.72 -19.03
N ARG A 186 -8.84 -6.74 -20.10
CA ARG A 186 -9.93 -5.76 -20.26
C ARG A 186 -11.00 -5.94 -19.18
N GLN A 187 -11.43 -7.17 -18.93
CA GLN A 187 -12.42 -7.48 -17.88
C GLN A 187 -11.89 -7.11 -16.48
N LEU A 188 -10.61 -7.36 -16.21
CA LEU A 188 -9.98 -6.94 -14.96
C LEU A 188 -10.00 -5.41 -14.80
N ALA A 189 -9.67 -4.67 -15.85
CA ALA A 189 -9.72 -3.20 -15.80
C ALA A 189 -11.14 -2.67 -15.55
N ASP A 190 -12.17 -3.33 -16.08
CA ASP A 190 -13.58 -3.00 -15.79
C ASP A 190 -13.92 -3.23 -14.32
N ILE A 191 -13.57 -4.40 -13.76
CA ILE A 191 -13.80 -4.73 -12.33
C ILE A 191 -13.09 -3.73 -11.41
N VAL A 192 -11.87 -3.35 -11.74
CA VAL A 192 -11.09 -2.36 -10.96
C VAL A 192 -11.76 -0.99 -10.99
N ALA A 193 -12.20 -0.54 -12.18
CA ALA A 193 -12.89 0.74 -12.34
C ALA A 193 -14.20 0.78 -11.54
N GLU A 194 -15.05 -0.24 -11.66
CA GLU A 194 -16.30 -0.37 -10.90
C GLU A 194 -16.06 -0.39 -9.37
N SER A 195 -14.90 -0.84 -8.95
CA SER A 195 -14.54 -0.92 -7.53
C SER A 195 -13.88 0.36 -7.01
N GLY A 196 -13.60 1.35 -7.86
CA GLY A 196 -12.84 2.54 -7.51
C GLY A 196 -11.43 2.21 -7.06
N GLY A 197 -10.82 1.21 -7.68
CA GLY A 197 -9.47 0.74 -7.42
C GLY A 197 -8.43 1.37 -8.34
N GLN A 198 -7.21 0.83 -8.30
CA GLN A 198 -6.10 1.18 -9.18
C GLN A 198 -5.73 -0.03 -10.03
N LEU A 199 -5.38 0.20 -11.30
CA LEU A 199 -4.98 -0.90 -12.17
C LEU A 199 -3.52 -1.24 -11.88
N GLY A 200 -3.26 -2.50 -11.53
CA GLY A 200 -1.93 -2.98 -11.22
C GLY A 200 -1.62 -4.31 -11.89
N CYS A 201 -0.34 -4.51 -12.14
CA CYS A 201 0.20 -5.78 -12.61
C CYS A 201 1.58 -6.04 -12.01
N VAL A 202 2.05 -7.26 -12.14
CA VAL A 202 3.47 -7.60 -11.95
C VAL A 202 4.12 -7.69 -13.32
N THR A 203 5.31 -7.10 -13.47
CA THR A 203 6.08 -7.11 -14.73
C THR A 203 6.73 -8.47 -15.02
N LYS A 204 6.01 -9.54 -14.70
CA LYS A 204 6.33 -10.94 -15.01
C LYS A 204 5.27 -11.51 -15.93
N SER A 205 5.61 -12.54 -16.68
CA SER A 205 4.71 -13.21 -17.62
C SER A 205 4.46 -14.65 -17.19
N GLN A 206 3.23 -15.11 -17.36
CA GLN A 206 2.90 -16.55 -17.26
C GLN A 206 3.41 -17.33 -18.45
N GLN A 207 3.39 -16.72 -19.64
CA GLN A 207 3.82 -17.35 -20.87
C GLN A 207 5.34 -17.53 -20.93
N TYR A 208 6.10 -16.62 -20.30
CA TYR A 208 7.56 -16.62 -20.27
C TYR A 208 8.09 -16.56 -18.83
N PRO A 209 7.83 -17.58 -18.00
CA PRO A 209 8.12 -17.52 -16.56
C PRO A 209 9.62 -17.53 -16.24
N ALA A 210 10.47 -17.96 -17.18
CA ALA A 210 11.93 -17.96 -17.04
C ALA A 210 12.59 -16.63 -17.42
N GLU A 211 11.85 -15.75 -18.10
CA GLU A 211 12.37 -14.45 -18.53
C GLU A 211 12.26 -13.41 -17.42
N ALA A 212 13.39 -12.82 -17.09
CA ALA A 212 13.44 -11.77 -16.06
C ALA A 212 12.73 -10.48 -16.51
N THR A 213 12.85 -10.14 -17.81
CA THR A 213 12.05 -9.12 -18.50
C THR A 213 11.33 -9.81 -19.66
N PRO A 214 9.99 -9.88 -19.66
CA PRO A 214 9.24 -10.56 -20.70
C PRO A 214 9.45 -9.94 -22.09
N PRO A 215 9.57 -10.74 -23.15
CA PRO A 215 9.84 -10.21 -24.51
C PRO A 215 8.72 -9.31 -25.04
N MET A 216 7.46 -9.48 -24.55
CA MET A 216 6.32 -8.64 -24.92
C MET A 216 6.07 -7.47 -23.97
N ILE A 217 7.02 -7.12 -23.09
CA ILE A 217 6.79 -6.14 -22.00
C ILE A 217 6.29 -4.80 -22.54
N GLU A 218 6.82 -4.30 -23.64
CA GLU A 218 6.44 -3.01 -24.22
C GLU A 218 4.99 -3.02 -24.74
N GLU A 219 4.60 -4.08 -25.46
CA GLU A 219 3.24 -4.26 -25.98
C GLU A 219 2.22 -4.40 -24.83
N ALA A 220 2.56 -5.22 -23.83
CA ALA A 220 1.70 -5.41 -22.66
C ALA A 220 1.53 -4.12 -21.85
N LEU A 221 2.60 -3.38 -21.60
CA LEU A 221 2.54 -2.08 -20.92
C LEU A 221 1.75 -1.05 -21.72
N ALA A 222 1.92 -0.97 -23.05
CA ALA A 222 1.10 -0.09 -23.87
C ALA A 222 -0.40 -0.38 -23.71
N ARG A 223 -0.76 -1.66 -23.61
CA ARG A 223 -2.14 -2.05 -23.37
C ARG A 223 -2.61 -1.71 -21.95
N VAL A 224 -1.76 -1.87 -20.93
CA VAL A 224 -2.05 -1.44 -19.54
C VAL A 224 -2.33 0.06 -19.50
N PHE A 225 -1.47 0.89 -20.10
CA PHE A 225 -1.66 2.34 -20.18
C PHE A 225 -2.95 2.72 -20.91
N GLN A 226 -3.24 2.06 -22.02
CA GLN A 226 -4.47 2.28 -22.78
C GLN A 226 -5.71 1.99 -21.90
N LEU A 227 -5.77 0.80 -21.30
CA LEU A 227 -6.92 0.37 -20.47
C LEU A 227 -7.13 1.26 -19.25
N ALA A 228 -6.03 1.69 -18.62
CA ALA A 228 -6.09 2.62 -17.50
C ALA A 228 -6.56 4.01 -17.95
N GLY A 229 -6.03 4.53 -19.06
CA GLY A 229 -6.42 5.83 -19.62
C GLY A 229 -7.89 5.90 -20.03
N GLU A 230 -8.41 4.85 -20.70
CA GLU A 230 -9.81 4.73 -21.10
C GLU A 230 -10.79 4.79 -19.92
N ARG A 231 -10.34 4.41 -18.71
CA ARG A 231 -11.15 4.31 -17.48
C ARG A 231 -10.81 5.35 -16.42
N GLY A 232 -9.84 6.24 -16.69
CA GLY A 232 -9.38 7.23 -15.72
C GLY A 232 -8.72 6.63 -14.47
N LEU A 233 -8.10 5.46 -14.60
CA LEU A 233 -7.46 4.75 -13.49
C LEU A 233 -6.01 5.23 -13.30
N ASN A 234 -5.55 5.24 -12.06
CA ASN A 234 -4.13 5.28 -11.73
C ASN A 234 -3.51 3.88 -11.84
N LEU A 235 -2.19 3.82 -11.89
CA LEU A 235 -1.42 2.58 -11.95
C LEU A 235 -0.63 2.35 -10.67
N ASP A 236 -0.57 1.08 -10.24
CA ASP A 236 0.24 0.64 -9.10
C ASP A 236 0.86 -0.72 -9.46
N LEU A 237 2.13 -0.70 -9.84
CA LEU A 237 2.82 -1.79 -10.52
C LEU A 237 3.86 -2.45 -9.60
N HIS A 238 3.92 -3.79 -9.62
CA HIS A 238 5.02 -4.57 -9.04
C HIS A 238 6.10 -4.74 -10.12
N VAL A 239 7.21 -4.04 -9.96
CA VAL A 239 8.23 -3.94 -11.00
C VAL A 239 9.54 -4.53 -10.52
N ASP A 240 10.12 -5.40 -11.33
CA ASP A 240 11.48 -5.94 -11.15
C ASP A 240 11.74 -6.46 -9.73
N GLU A 241 10.73 -7.11 -9.12
CA GLU A 241 10.83 -7.83 -7.84
C GLU A 241 11.64 -9.13 -8.06
N SER A 242 12.96 -8.97 -8.15
CA SER A 242 13.87 -10.04 -8.52
C SER A 242 15.29 -9.75 -8.04
N THR A 243 16.04 -10.82 -7.80
CA THR A 243 17.51 -10.78 -7.62
C THR A 243 18.27 -11.04 -8.92
N ASP A 244 17.57 -11.13 -10.05
CA ASP A 244 18.18 -11.30 -11.38
C ASP A 244 18.45 -9.92 -12.00
N PRO A 245 19.73 -9.58 -12.29
CA PRO A 245 20.07 -8.29 -12.91
C PRO A 245 19.53 -8.11 -14.33
N ARG A 246 18.97 -9.17 -14.95
CA ARG A 246 18.27 -9.07 -16.24
C ARG A 246 16.84 -8.55 -16.11
N ALA A 247 16.29 -8.43 -14.90
CA ALA A 247 15.01 -7.78 -14.66
C ALA A 247 15.16 -6.26 -14.82
N ARG A 248 14.64 -5.73 -15.91
CA ARG A 248 14.82 -4.34 -16.38
C ARG A 248 13.52 -3.73 -16.90
N SER A 249 12.38 -4.10 -16.31
CA SER A 249 11.08 -3.64 -16.78
C SER A 249 10.80 -2.17 -16.44
N LEU A 250 11.43 -1.62 -15.40
CA LEU A 250 11.17 -0.24 -14.95
C LEU A 250 11.42 0.80 -16.06
N ILE A 251 12.50 0.65 -16.82
CA ILE A 251 12.79 1.57 -17.92
C ILE A 251 11.71 1.50 -19.03
N HIS A 252 11.12 0.32 -19.26
CA HIS A 252 10.02 0.15 -20.19
C HIS A 252 8.71 0.76 -19.69
N VAL A 253 8.46 0.72 -18.36
CA VAL A 253 7.32 1.44 -17.75
C VAL A 253 7.47 2.94 -17.98
N ALA A 254 8.65 3.52 -17.69
CA ALA A 254 8.90 4.96 -17.88
C ALA A 254 8.72 5.39 -19.36
N ARG A 255 9.32 4.64 -20.28
CA ARG A 255 9.19 4.91 -21.73
C ARG A 255 7.74 4.76 -22.22
N GLY A 256 7.04 3.74 -21.75
CA GLY A 256 5.64 3.51 -22.10
C GLY A 256 4.72 4.63 -21.59
N ALA A 257 4.95 5.12 -20.37
CA ALA A 257 4.23 6.26 -19.81
C ALA A 257 4.40 7.53 -20.65
N LEU A 258 5.64 7.85 -21.04
CA LEU A 258 5.94 8.99 -21.90
C LEU A 258 5.32 8.83 -23.30
N ALA A 259 5.49 7.67 -23.92
CA ALA A 259 5.00 7.38 -25.27
C ALA A 259 3.47 7.41 -25.35
N SER A 260 2.77 6.91 -24.34
CA SER A 260 1.30 6.91 -24.27
C SER A 260 0.71 8.27 -23.88
N GLY A 261 1.52 9.20 -23.35
CA GLY A 261 1.04 10.45 -22.78
C GLY A 261 0.08 10.26 -21.60
N PHE A 262 0.24 9.17 -20.85
CA PHE A 262 -0.61 8.84 -19.72
C PHE A 262 -0.68 9.97 -18.69
N LYS A 263 -1.88 10.24 -18.16
CA LYS A 263 -2.14 11.37 -17.26
C LYS A 263 -2.47 10.96 -15.83
N GLY A 264 -2.69 9.66 -15.58
CA GLY A 264 -2.89 9.13 -14.24
C GLY A 264 -1.56 9.09 -13.46
N ARG A 265 -1.66 8.89 -12.17
CA ARG A 265 -0.48 8.65 -11.32
C ARG A 265 0.03 7.22 -11.56
N ILE A 266 1.34 7.05 -11.45
CA ILE A 266 2.01 5.77 -11.59
C ILE A 266 2.88 5.54 -10.36
N LEU A 267 2.62 4.46 -9.65
CA LEU A 267 3.49 3.96 -8.58
C LEU A 267 4.17 2.67 -9.04
N CYS A 268 5.49 2.60 -8.89
CA CYS A 268 6.27 1.39 -9.15
C CYS A 268 6.86 0.85 -7.85
N GLY A 269 6.24 -0.21 -7.32
CA GLY A 269 6.71 -0.89 -6.11
C GLY A 269 7.85 -1.88 -6.37
N HIS A 270 8.59 -2.23 -5.30
CA HIS A 270 9.73 -3.16 -5.22
C HIS A 270 11.01 -2.64 -5.88
N VAL A 271 11.12 -2.70 -7.19
CA VAL A 271 12.28 -2.26 -8.00
C VAL A 271 13.63 -2.85 -7.51
N THR A 272 13.60 -4.03 -6.89
CA THR A 272 14.75 -4.60 -6.18
C THR A 272 15.93 -4.92 -7.09
N ALA A 273 15.67 -5.31 -8.35
CA ALA A 273 16.73 -5.59 -9.31
C ALA A 273 17.50 -4.34 -9.77
N LEU A 274 16.97 -3.13 -9.55
CA LEU A 274 17.67 -1.89 -9.90
C LEU A 274 18.99 -1.75 -9.12
N ALA A 275 19.02 -2.20 -7.86
CA ALA A 275 20.22 -2.19 -7.03
C ALA A 275 21.35 -3.11 -7.53
N LEU A 276 21.07 -3.99 -8.50
CA LEU A 276 22.03 -4.92 -9.11
C LEU A 276 22.55 -4.43 -10.47
N GLN A 277 22.14 -3.25 -10.90
CA GLN A 277 22.52 -2.67 -12.18
C GLN A 277 23.80 -1.84 -12.09
N THR A 278 24.32 -1.44 -13.26
CA THR A 278 25.43 -0.47 -13.30
C THR A 278 24.92 0.93 -12.95
N ASP A 279 25.79 1.79 -12.39
CA ASP A 279 25.45 3.17 -12.02
C ASP A 279 24.88 3.95 -13.22
N GLU A 280 25.46 3.78 -14.41
CA GLU A 280 24.98 4.40 -15.64
C GLU A 280 23.53 4.00 -15.97
N TYR A 281 23.18 2.71 -15.84
CA TYR A 281 21.83 2.23 -16.06
C TYR A 281 20.85 2.75 -15.00
N ILE A 282 21.29 2.77 -13.73
CA ILE A 282 20.49 3.31 -12.61
C ILE A 282 20.13 4.76 -12.87
N GLU A 283 21.13 5.61 -13.17
CA GLU A 283 20.92 7.03 -13.42
C GLU A 283 20.01 7.27 -14.63
N ALA A 284 20.23 6.56 -15.73
CA ALA A 284 19.36 6.65 -16.92
C ALA A 284 17.92 6.25 -16.63
N THR A 285 17.71 5.19 -15.82
CA THR A 285 16.39 4.71 -15.45
C THR A 285 15.68 5.70 -14.53
N ILE A 286 16.37 6.21 -13.49
CA ILE A 286 15.82 7.23 -12.58
C ILE A 286 15.47 8.50 -13.36
N GLY A 287 16.33 8.94 -14.29
CA GLY A 287 16.05 10.07 -15.17
C GLY A 287 14.74 9.88 -15.93
N ALA A 288 14.57 8.72 -16.59
CA ALA A 288 13.35 8.40 -17.33
C ALA A 288 12.10 8.35 -16.42
N CYS A 289 12.22 7.83 -15.19
CA CYS A 289 11.12 7.81 -14.23
C CYS A 289 10.71 9.24 -13.80
N LYS A 290 11.68 10.11 -13.55
CA LYS A 290 11.42 11.53 -13.23
C LYS A 290 10.70 12.24 -14.39
N ASP A 291 11.16 12.04 -15.61
CA ASP A 291 10.54 12.63 -16.80
C ASP A 291 9.11 12.13 -17.01
N ALA A 292 8.83 10.88 -16.64
CA ALA A 292 7.52 10.26 -16.72
C ALA A 292 6.61 10.56 -15.51
N GLY A 293 7.11 11.21 -14.47
CA GLY A 293 6.34 11.49 -13.24
C GLY A 293 5.94 10.22 -12.49
N ILE A 294 6.84 9.23 -12.40
CA ILE A 294 6.63 7.97 -11.65
C ILE A 294 7.09 8.15 -10.21
N ASP A 295 6.20 7.76 -9.28
CA ASP A 295 6.44 7.69 -7.84
C ASP A 295 7.07 6.36 -7.42
#